data_b1a76d85baa0fefe2ca3c3d535d5b23a
#
_entry.id   b1a76d85baa0fefe2ca3c3d535d5b23a
#
_cell.length_a   1.000
_cell.length_b   1.000
_cell.length_c   1.000
_cell.angle_alpha   90.00
_cell.angle_beta   90.00
_cell.angle_gamma   90.00
#
_symmetry.space_group_name_H-M   'P 1'
#
loop_
_entity.id
_entity.type
_entity.pdbx_description
1 polymer ?
#
loop_
_entity_poly.entity_id
_entity_poly.type
_entity_poly.pdbx_seq_one_letter_code
_entity_poly.pdbx_strand_id
1 'polypeptide(L)'
;MKKLQFFSIFLVVALLAGLLSTTAVAAPEESDTFENLTISAKAALLVDGSTGQVLLQQDAHEQLYPASLTKCMTTLLVLQAVDEGTLSLDQTITASQTAINMLTDDSSSAGIQAGEQLTGEQALYCVMVQSPNQACYRQAEGGSGS
;
A
#
# COMPACT_ATOMS: atom_id res chain seq x y z
N MET A 1 -60.76 0.25 8.63
CA MET A 1 -59.67 1.24 8.46
C MET A 1 -58.46 0.97 9.38
N LYS A 2 -58.62 0.74 10.67
CA LYS A 2 -57.47 0.51 11.60
C LYS A 2 -56.62 -0.72 11.27
N LYS A 3 -57.22 -1.84 10.81
CA LYS A 3 -56.47 -3.08 10.44
C LYS A 3 -55.55 -2.89 9.22
N LEU A 4 -55.97 -2.04 8.26
CA LEU A 4 -55.16 -1.76 7.06
C LEU A 4 -53.93 -0.89 7.38
N GLN A 5 -54.08 0.02 8.36
CA GLN A 5 -52.98 0.87 8.83
C GLN A 5 -51.89 0.05 9.58
N PHE A 6 -52.31 -0.91 10.41
CA PHE A 6 -51.37 -1.80 11.10
C PHE A 6 -50.58 -2.69 10.12
N PHE A 7 -51.25 -3.18 9.06
CA PHE A 7 -50.58 -3.99 8.04
C PHE A 7 -49.58 -3.16 7.24
N SER A 8 -49.89 -1.90 6.92
CA SER A 8 -48.96 -1.00 6.21
C SER A 8 -47.75 -0.65 7.06
N ILE A 9 -47.91 -0.40 8.37
CA ILE A 9 -46.80 -0.11 9.28
C ILE A 9 -45.91 -1.34 9.43
N PHE A 10 -46.47 -2.55 9.53
CA PHE A 10 -45.70 -3.79 9.64
C PHE A 10 -44.85 -4.04 8.37
N LEU A 11 -45.42 -3.77 7.17
CA LEU A 11 -44.73 -3.91 5.90
C LEU A 11 -43.55 -2.93 5.78
N VAL A 12 -43.72 -1.69 6.20
CA VAL A 12 -42.67 -0.66 6.18
C VAL A 12 -41.55 -1.00 7.16
N VAL A 13 -41.87 -1.49 8.35
CA VAL A 13 -40.86 -1.92 9.35
C VAL A 13 -40.08 -3.14 8.84
N ALA A 14 -40.76 -4.08 8.19
CA ALA A 14 -40.10 -5.26 7.60
C ALA A 14 -39.17 -4.87 6.43
N LEU A 15 -39.55 -3.89 5.61
CA LEU A 15 -38.72 -3.36 4.53
C LEU A 15 -37.49 -2.60 5.06
N LEU A 16 -37.65 -1.80 6.12
CA LEU A 16 -36.55 -1.09 6.78
C LEU A 16 -35.58 -2.05 7.48
N ALA A 17 -36.05 -3.14 8.07
CA ALA A 17 -35.19 -4.16 8.68
C ALA A 17 -34.34 -4.91 7.64
N GLY A 18 -34.85 -5.06 6.41
CA GLY A 18 -34.08 -5.67 5.30
C GLY A 18 -32.94 -4.79 4.76
N LEU A 19 -33.00 -3.46 4.94
CA LEU A 19 -31.97 -2.52 4.51
C LEU A 19 -30.79 -2.40 5.49
N LEU A 20 -30.91 -2.98 6.68
CA LEU A 20 -29.84 -3.03 7.70
C LEU A 20 -29.00 -4.30 7.63
N SER A 21 -29.09 -5.06 6.54
CA SER A 21 -28.13 -6.13 6.26
C SER A 21 -26.78 -5.49 5.94
N THR A 22 -26.05 -5.14 6.99
CA THR A 22 -24.62 -4.89 6.88
C THR A 22 -24.01 -6.16 6.31
N THR A 23 -23.51 -6.10 5.07
CA THR A 23 -22.61 -7.12 4.58
C THR A 23 -21.41 -7.12 5.52
N ALA A 24 -21.42 -8.03 6.50
CA ALA A 24 -20.22 -8.33 7.24
C ALA A 24 -19.21 -8.77 6.19
N VAL A 25 -18.21 -7.94 5.93
CA VAL A 25 -17.01 -8.39 5.22
C VAL A 25 -16.46 -9.49 6.11
N ALA A 26 -16.65 -10.73 5.68
CA ALA A 26 -16.07 -11.87 6.36
C ALA A 26 -14.57 -11.60 6.46
N ALA A 27 -14.02 -11.68 7.67
CA ALA A 27 -12.57 -11.72 7.81
C ALA A 27 -12.07 -12.86 6.92
N PRO A 28 -10.96 -12.69 6.19
CA PRO A 28 -10.40 -13.74 5.37
C PRO A 28 -10.25 -15.00 6.22
N GLU A 29 -10.84 -16.12 5.80
CA GLU A 29 -10.65 -17.40 6.49
C GLU A 29 -9.19 -17.80 6.35
N GLU A 30 -8.56 -18.12 7.48
CA GLU A 30 -7.21 -18.66 7.53
C GLU A 30 -7.20 -20.01 6.81
N SER A 31 -6.33 -20.17 5.82
CA SER A 31 -6.21 -21.45 5.10
C SER A 31 -5.32 -22.38 5.89
N ASP A 32 -5.84 -23.55 6.28
CA ASP A 32 -5.12 -24.63 6.98
C ASP A 32 -3.90 -25.18 6.19
N THR A 33 -3.67 -24.67 4.99
CA THR A 33 -2.69 -25.21 4.04
C THR A 33 -1.25 -25.09 4.53
N PHE A 34 -0.97 -24.18 5.49
CA PHE A 34 0.37 -23.86 5.99
C PHE A 34 0.50 -23.98 7.52
N GLU A 35 -0.43 -24.66 8.20
CA GLU A 35 -0.44 -24.77 9.67
C GLU A 35 0.89 -25.24 10.32
N ASN A 36 1.71 -26.00 9.57
CA ASN A 36 2.97 -26.53 10.08
C ASN A 36 4.21 -25.76 9.57
N LEU A 37 4.02 -24.62 8.88
CA LEU A 37 5.13 -23.84 8.39
C LEU A 37 5.64 -22.89 9.47
N THR A 38 6.86 -23.14 9.95
CA THR A 38 7.54 -22.24 10.88
C THR A 38 8.40 -21.25 10.11
N ILE A 39 8.13 -19.95 10.26
CA ILE A 39 8.89 -18.89 9.63
C ILE A 39 9.78 -18.22 10.68
N SER A 40 11.08 -18.13 10.40
CA SER A 40 12.05 -17.44 11.25
C SER A 40 11.98 -15.93 11.06
N ALA A 41 10.81 -15.33 11.37
CA ALA A 41 10.56 -13.90 11.36
C ALA A 41 9.71 -13.53 12.58
N LYS A 42 9.77 -12.26 13.01
CA LYS A 42 8.91 -11.77 14.10
C LYS A 42 7.44 -11.71 13.69
N ALA A 43 7.18 -11.35 12.44
CA ALA A 43 5.84 -11.37 11.86
C ALA A 43 5.92 -11.83 10.42
N ALA A 44 4.86 -12.47 9.94
CA ALA A 44 4.75 -12.90 8.55
C ALA A 44 3.29 -12.85 8.09
N LEU A 45 3.08 -12.53 6.82
CA LEU A 45 1.77 -12.55 6.17
C LEU A 45 1.95 -13.05 4.74
N LEU A 46 1.21 -14.08 4.36
CA LEU A 46 1.11 -14.59 3.00
C LEU A 46 -0.33 -14.44 2.52
N VAL A 47 -0.50 -13.76 1.39
CA VAL A 47 -1.81 -13.47 0.81
C VAL A 47 -1.82 -13.93 -0.65
N ASP A 48 -2.90 -14.58 -1.07
CA ASP A 48 -3.16 -14.80 -2.50
C ASP A 48 -3.49 -13.47 -3.18
N GLY A 49 -2.65 -13.06 -4.12
CA GLY A 49 -2.78 -11.76 -4.79
C GLY A 49 -3.99 -11.63 -5.70
N SER A 50 -4.62 -12.74 -6.09
CA SER A 50 -5.81 -12.74 -6.96
C SER A 50 -7.11 -12.68 -6.19
N THR A 51 -7.17 -13.33 -5.03
CA THR A 51 -8.38 -13.46 -4.21
C THR A 51 -8.38 -12.58 -2.96
N GLY A 52 -7.20 -12.15 -2.51
CA GLY A 52 -7.02 -11.48 -1.21
C GLY A 52 -7.09 -12.43 -0.01
N GLN A 53 -7.17 -13.76 -0.24
CA GLN A 53 -7.22 -14.74 0.83
C GLN A 53 -5.89 -14.78 1.59
N VAL A 54 -5.96 -14.73 2.91
CA VAL A 54 -4.79 -14.96 3.77
C VAL A 54 -4.50 -16.44 3.80
N LEU A 55 -3.31 -16.83 3.36
CA LEU A 55 -2.85 -18.22 3.33
C LEU A 55 -2.01 -18.58 4.55
N LEU A 56 -1.32 -17.60 5.13
CA LEU A 56 -0.55 -17.75 6.37
C LEU A 56 -0.45 -16.39 7.06
N GLN A 57 -0.57 -16.39 8.37
CA GLN A 57 -0.26 -15.23 9.22
C GLN A 57 0.46 -15.68 10.50
N GLN A 58 1.46 -14.89 10.87
CA GLN A 58 2.19 -15.02 12.13
C GLN A 58 2.39 -13.60 12.65
N ASP A 59 1.83 -13.27 13.81
CA ASP A 59 1.92 -11.95 14.45
C ASP A 59 1.72 -10.77 13.47
N ALA A 60 0.82 -10.95 12.48
CA ALA A 60 0.65 -10.06 11.33
C ALA A 60 0.17 -8.65 11.72
N HIS A 61 -0.38 -8.48 12.92
CA HIS A 61 -0.84 -7.20 13.46
C HIS A 61 0.15 -6.58 14.46
N GLU A 62 1.31 -7.22 14.70
CA GLU A 62 2.33 -6.65 15.57
C GLU A 62 2.94 -5.40 14.93
N GLN A 63 3.07 -4.34 15.71
CA GLN A 63 3.66 -3.10 15.24
C GLN A 63 5.19 -3.21 15.25
N LEU A 64 5.77 -3.30 14.06
CA LEU A 64 7.20 -3.43 13.84
C LEU A 64 7.74 -2.29 12.99
N TYR A 65 9.06 -2.08 13.01
CA TYR A 65 9.73 -1.18 12.08
C TYR A 65 9.81 -1.83 10.69
N PRO A 66 9.16 -1.28 9.66
CA PRO A 66 9.10 -1.91 8.34
C PRO A 66 10.41 -1.76 7.54
N ALA A 67 11.31 -0.90 7.95
CA ALA A 67 12.54 -0.60 7.22
C ALA A 67 12.27 -0.36 5.71
N SER A 68 13.01 -0.99 4.80
CA SER A 68 12.85 -0.82 3.35
C SER A 68 11.51 -1.31 2.78
N LEU A 69 10.70 -2.05 3.53
CA LEU A 69 9.32 -2.38 3.11
C LEU A 69 8.46 -1.12 2.93
N THR A 70 8.78 -0.02 3.60
CA THR A 70 8.14 1.29 3.39
C THR A 70 8.18 1.72 1.91
N LYS A 71 9.20 1.31 1.16
CA LYS A 71 9.38 1.65 -0.25
C LYS A 71 8.30 1.04 -1.16
N CYS A 72 7.69 -0.05 -0.76
CA CYS A 72 6.53 -0.61 -1.44
C CYS A 72 5.36 0.39 -1.42
N MET A 73 5.12 1.05 -0.28
CA MET A 73 4.09 2.08 -0.17
C MET A 73 4.45 3.32 -1.00
N THR A 74 5.70 3.79 -0.95
CA THR A 74 6.17 4.91 -1.80
C THR A 74 5.94 4.61 -3.27
N THR A 75 6.31 3.41 -3.73
CA THR A 75 6.12 2.98 -5.13
C THR A 75 4.64 2.93 -5.49
N LEU A 76 3.78 2.39 -4.60
CA LEU A 76 2.34 2.34 -4.81
C LEU A 76 1.75 3.75 -5.00
N LEU A 77 2.11 4.71 -4.15
CA LEU A 77 1.62 6.08 -4.26
C LEU A 77 2.10 6.78 -5.54
N VAL A 78 3.34 6.53 -5.97
CA VAL A 78 3.86 7.06 -7.24
C VAL A 78 3.08 6.47 -8.43
N LEU A 79 2.85 5.15 -8.46
CA LEU A 79 2.09 4.51 -9.52
C LEU A 79 0.63 4.96 -9.54
N GLN A 80 0.03 5.18 -8.39
CA GLN A 80 -1.30 5.77 -8.29
C GLN A 80 -1.33 7.17 -8.91
N ALA A 81 -0.36 8.02 -8.59
CA ALA A 81 -0.25 9.37 -9.19
C ALA A 81 -0.02 9.32 -10.71
N VAL A 82 0.64 8.28 -11.23
CA VAL A 82 0.77 8.05 -12.67
C VAL A 82 -0.58 7.65 -13.28
N ASP A 83 -1.33 6.76 -12.65
CA ASP A 83 -2.66 6.34 -13.11
C ASP A 83 -3.66 7.51 -13.10
N GLU A 84 -3.54 8.41 -12.13
CA GLU A 84 -4.32 9.65 -12.04
C GLU A 84 -3.87 10.74 -13.03
N GLY A 85 -2.76 10.53 -13.74
CA GLY A 85 -2.19 11.46 -14.71
C GLY A 85 -1.50 12.69 -14.09
N THR A 86 -1.24 12.68 -12.79
CA THR A 86 -0.53 13.76 -12.08
C THR A 86 0.99 13.65 -12.16
N LEU A 87 1.50 12.43 -12.44
CA LEU A 87 2.90 12.14 -12.72
C LEU A 87 3.05 11.38 -14.04
N SER A 88 4.26 11.42 -14.64
CA SER A 88 4.61 10.60 -15.79
C SER A 88 5.90 9.82 -15.51
N LEU A 89 5.91 8.55 -15.90
CA LEU A 89 7.13 7.72 -15.79
C LEU A 89 8.26 8.22 -16.71
N ASP A 90 7.92 8.90 -17.80
CA ASP A 90 8.89 9.50 -18.72
C ASP A 90 9.40 10.88 -18.24
N GLN A 91 8.80 11.43 -17.19
CA GLN A 91 9.21 12.72 -16.64
C GLN A 91 10.65 12.62 -16.12
N THR A 92 11.48 13.56 -16.54
CA THR A 92 12.87 13.68 -16.05
C THR A 92 12.88 14.29 -14.65
N ILE A 93 13.52 13.61 -13.74
CA ILE A 93 13.72 14.00 -12.34
C ILE A 93 15.21 14.29 -12.16
N THR A 94 15.55 15.47 -11.63
CA THR A 94 16.96 15.83 -11.34
C THR A 94 17.26 15.60 -9.87
N ALA A 95 18.27 14.84 -9.51
CA ALA A 95 18.65 14.59 -8.13
C ALA A 95 19.06 15.89 -7.42
N SER A 96 18.33 16.29 -6.37
CA SER A 96 18.65 17.49 -5.61
C SER A 96 19.79 17.26 -4.63
N GLN A 97 20.53 18.31 -4.30
CA GLN A 97 21.55 18.26 -3.26
C GLN A 97 20.92 17.93 -1.90
N THR A 98 19.69 18.39 -1.66
CA THR A 98 18.95 18.10 -0.42
C THR A 98 18.71 16.60 -0.26
N ALA A 99 18.24 15.93 -1.30
CA ALA A 99 18.01 14.47 -1.27
C ALA A 99 19.32 13.69 -1.01
N ILE A 100 20.44 14.17 -1.52
CA ILE A 100 21.75 13.56 -1.27
C ILE A 100 22.20 13.83 0.19
N ASN A 101 22.03 15.03 0.71
CA ASN A 101 22.43 15.40 2.07
C ASN A 101 21.59 14.72 3.17
N MET A 102 20.42 14.19 2.84
CA MET A 102 19.57 13.43 3.77
C MET A 102 20.06 12.00 3.99
N LEU A 103 21.09 11.56 3.26
CA LEU A 103 21.68 10.24 3.46
C LEU A 103 22.54 10.22 4.71
N THR A 104 22.49 9.11 5.42
CA THR A 104 23.41 8.76 6.50
C THR A 104 24.39 7.70 6.00
N ASP A 105 25.50 7.52 6.69
CA ASP A 105 26.55 6.55 6.33
C ASP A 105 26.00 5.12 6.21
N ASP A 106 24.94 4.80 6.98
CA ASP A 106 24.25 3.50 6.97
C ASP A 106 23.16 3.39 5.88
N SER A 107 22.93 4.46 5.10
CA SER A 107 21.88 4.46 4.06
C SER A 107 22.29 3.66 2.83
N SER A 108 21.37 2.84 2.32
CA SER A 108 21.54 2.24 0.99
C SER A 108 21.64 3.33 -0.07
N SER A 109 22.63 3.26 -0.95
CA SER A 109 22.91 4.23 -2.01
C SER A 109 22.97 3.55 -3.37
N ALA A 110 22.38 4.18 -4.39
CA ALA A 110 22.55 3.79 -5.80
C ALA A 110 23.69 4.55 -6.48
N GLY A 111 24.44 5.36 -5.73
CA GLY A 111 25.54 6.17 -6.29
C GLY A 111 25.05 7.39 -7.08
N ILE A 112 23.78 7.74 -7.02
CA ILE A 112 23.20 8.89 -7.70
C ILE A 112 23.84 10.18 -7.17
N GLN A 113 24.32 11.03 -8.08
CA GLN A 113 24.97 12.30 -7.76
C GLN A 113 23.98 13.47 -7.83
N ALA A 114 24.26 14.52 -7.09
CA ALA A 114 23.49 15.77 -7.23
C ALA A 114 23.58 16.33 -8.66
N GLY A 115 22.44 16.72 -9.24
CA GLY A 115 22.35 17.15 -10.63
C GLY A 115 22.17 16.01 -11.63
N GLU A 116 22.28 14.75 -11.24
CA GLU A 116 22.01 13.61 -12.12
C GLU A 116 20.54 13.56 -12.48
N GLN A 117 20.26 13.20 -13.73
CA GLN A 117 18.91 13.11 -14.27
C GLN A 117 18.50 11.66 -14.50
N LEU A 118 17.32 11.32 -14.03
CA LEU A 118 16.69 10.02 -14.19
C LEU A 118 15.25 10.20 -14.66
N THR A 119 14.72 9.24 -15.42
CA THR A 119 13.27 9.20 -15.65
C THR A 119 12.55 8.69 -14.39
N GLY A 120 11.26 8.97 -14.28
CA GLY A 120 10.42 8.41 -13.21
C GLY A 120 10.49 6.89 -13.15
N GLU A 121 10.50 6.22 -14.32
CA GLU A 121 10.66 4.78 -14.43
C GLU A 121 12.01 4.30 -13.88
N GLN A 122 13.11 4.94 -14.29
CA GLN A 122 14.47 4.61 -13.79
C GLN A 122 14.56 4.79 -12.27
N ALA A 123 13.95 5.84 -11.74
CA ALA A 123 13.91 6.07 -10.30
C ALA A 123 13.14 4.97 -9.57
N LEU A 124 12.01 4.48 -10.09
CA LEU A 124 11.26 3.36 -9.53
C LEU A 124 12.09 2.06 -9.54
N TYR A 125 12.76 1.75 -10.64
CA TYR A 125 13.67 0.60 -10.69
C TYR A 125 14.79 0.71 -9.65
N CYS A 126 15.41 1.88 -9.51
CA CYS A 126 16.40 2.09 -8.46
C CYS A 126 15.83 1.81 -7.07
N VAL A 127 14.64 2.35 -6.75
CA VAL A 127 13.99 2.16 -5.44
C VAL A 127 13.74 0.70 -5.14
N MET A 128 13.21 -0.05 -6.10
CA MET A 128 12.77 -1.43 -5.86
C MET A 128 13.91 -2.45 -5.94
N VAL A 129 14.94 -2.21 -6.75
CA VAL A 129 16.05 -3.18 -6.96
C VAL A 129 17.19 -2.93 -5.98
N GLN A 130 17.65 -1.69 -5.85
CA GLN A 130 18.81 -1.35 -5.01
C GLN A 130 18.39 -0.77 -3.65
N SER A 131 17.11 -0.43 -3.52
CA SER A 131 16.56 0.14 -2.29
C SER A 131 17.27 1.39 -1.76
N PRO A 132 17.75 2.33 -2.60
CA PRO A 132 18.40 3.53 -2.12
C PRO A 132 17.40 4.52 -1.56
N ASN A 133 17.81 5.22 -0.50
CA ASN A 133 16.96 6.25 0.11
C ASN A 133 16.86 7.51 -0.78
N GLN A 134 17.93 7.84 -1.55
CA GLN A 134 17.94 8.99 -2.47
C GLN A 134 16.79 8.99 -3.47
N ALA A 135 16.52 7.84 -4.11
CA ALA A 135 15.48 7.73 -5.13
C ALA A 135 14.08 7.93 -4.53
N CYS A 136 13.86 7.50 -3.29
CA CYS A 136 12.59 7.75 -2.58
C CYS A 136 12.35 9.24 -2.30
N TYR A 137 13.37 9.94 -1.83
CA TYR A 137 13.26 11.39 -1.57
C TYR A 137 12.97 12.17 -2.85
N ARG A 138 13.62 11.80 -3.95
CA ARG A 138 13.38 12.43 -5.26
C ARG A 138 11.97 12.20 -5.79
N GLN A 139 11.43 11.01 -5.63
CA GLN A 139 10.05 10.74 -6.04
C GLN A 139 9.06 11.58 -5.25
N ALA A 140 9.28 11.75 -3.95
CA ALA A 140 8.46 12.60 -3.11
C ALA A 140 8.52 14.08 -3.55
N GLU A 141 9.70 14.61 -3.87
CA GLU A 141 9.88 15.97 -4.36
C GLU A 141 9.21 16.19 -5.73
N GLY A 142 9.32 15.23 -6.65
CA GLY A 142 8.69 15.27 -7.98
C GLY A 142 7.16 15.26 -7.89
N GLY A 143 6.59 14.56 -6.91
CA GLY A 143 5.15 14.48 -6.69
C GLY A 143 4.54 15.69 -5.99
N SER A 144 5.34 16.48 -5.23
CA SER A 144 4.85 17.61 -4.46
C SER A 144 4.78 18.93 -5.25
N GLY A 145 5.25 18.97 -6.48
CA GLY A 145 5.13 20.16 -7.35
C GLY A 145 5.93 21.37 -6.89
N SER A 146 6.97 21.19 -6.08
CA SER A 146 7.85 22.25 -5.59
C SER A 146 9.12 22.40 -6.40
#